data_76c6b1d0f3f1754299568895c555276a
#
_entry.id   76c6b1d0f3f1754299568895c555276a
#
_cell.length_a   1.000
_cell.length_b   1.000
_cell.length_c   1.000
_cell.angle_alpha   90.00
_cell.angle_beta   90.00
_cell.angle_gamma   90.00
#
_symmetry.space_group_name_H-M   'P 1'
#
loop_
_entity.id
_entity.type
_entity.pdbx_description
1 polymer ?
#
loop_
_entity_poly.entity_id
_entity_poly.type
_entity_poly.pdbx_seq_one_letter_code
_entity_poly.pdbx_strand_id
1 'polypeptide(L)'
;ILEFILPFSLISFIVYYIFHSITIALIVGIVTGMSSAGPVTRLLRDTGLNNTEEGNKIFQQVVTIEISAVILFSFLSDLHGRAVTFFLIFKIAIELFIALLFIILFSKYVLTKLLVKVDFNSRAHETVIAVIVGFVLILGFVGQLYGFNSAIVALFIGIMLRDFINDRPLVAEKVSTITYGFFEPLFFIGLGLYFVRITFSLMIVGLAVFAIALAFKPIAGIVSSKFMHIDTWKNAFGTSVHGGVDAALLVVALGLTLVGRYDYSVIMIAITLLTLVMPLLFNIKAPVVQTKKSKYVWEMVNAEFKNLKACDIASSFQSVSVNSKNPISLAFKMCTDLNARAVIVINSNSRVLGQLMLSDMVTMGHNQLRTLSVYQGKIVPAIKVMCDSPATDLIKIFRETDPPIVAVIDKSGKFIGTILEREILKHISNILDSDKQ
;
A
#
# COMPACT_ATOMS: atom_id res chain seq x y z
N ILE A 1 -9.36 22.24 2.38
CA ILE A 1 -9.36 23.04 3.63
C ILE A 1 -10.79 23.27 4.13
N LEU A 2 -11.73 23.73 3.28
CA LEU A 2 -13.13 23.95 3.68
C LEU A 2 -13.79 22.72 4.30
N GLU A 3 -13.51 21.52 3.75
CA GLU A 3 -14.00 20.22 4.24
C GLU A 3 -13.50 19.82 5.63
N PHE A 4 -12.47 20.50 6.12
CA PHE A 4 -12.01 20.36 7.49
C PHE A 4 -12.54 21.48 8.38
N ILE A 5 -12.38 22.73 7.98
CA ILE A 5 -12.74 23.88 8.82
C ILE A 5 -14.22 23.92 9.15
N LEU A 6 -15.09 23.60 8.20
CA LEU A 6 -16.54 23.68 8.40
C LEU A 6 -17.04 22.67 9.46
N PRO A 7 -16.78 21.35 9.34
CA PRO A 7 -17.19 20.39 10.38
C PRO A 7 -16.45 20.63 11.69
N PHE A 8 -15.16 20.94 11.67
CA PHE A 8 -14.39 21.30 12.85
C PHE A 8 -15.08 22.44 13.64
N SER A 9 -15.42 23.53 12.99
CA SER A 9 -16.02 24.70 13.67
C SER A 9 -17.43 24.38 14.19
N LEU A 10 -18.27 23.72 13.38
CA LEU A 10 -19.64 23.39 13.77
C LEU A 10 -19.68 22.38 14.92
N ILE A 11 -18.89 21.32 14.82
CA ILE A 11 -18.86 20.27 15.83
C ILE A 11 -18.26 20.83 17.13
N SER A 12 -17.14 21.57 17.07
CA SER A 12 -16.55 22.22 18.23
C SER A 12 -17.54 23.15 18.92
N PHE A 13 -18.27 23.95 18.18
CA PHE A 13 -19.27 24.85 18.73
C PHE A 13 -20.36 24.09 19.49
N ILE A 14 -20.95 23.05 18.90
CA ILE A 14 -22.01 22.26 19.54
C ILE A 14 -21.48 21.51 20.75
N VAL A 15 -20.30 20.88 20.63
CA VAL A 15 -19.70 20.10 21.73
C VAL A 15 -19.30 21.00 22.91
N TYR A 16 -18.92 22.26 22.64
CA TYR A 16 -18.67 23.22 23.71
C TYR A 16 -19.88 23.41 24.65
N TYR A 17 -21.10 23.45 24.10
CA TYR A 17 -22.32 23.53 24.92
C TYR A 17 -22.61 22.27 25.71
N ILE A 18 -22.10 21.11 25.28
CA ILE A 18 -22.31 19.84 25.99
C ILE A 18 -21.29 19.65 27.10
N PHE A 19 -20.01 19.91 26.84
CA PHE A 19 -18.92 19.64 27.77
C PHE A 19 -18.47 20.87 28.58
N HIS A 20 -18.90 22.07 28.22
CA HIS A 20 -18.48 23.35 28.80
C HIS A 20 -16.94 23.51 28.89
N SER A 21 -16.20 22.85 28.02
CA SER A 21 -14.74 22.88 27.96
C SER A 21 -14.30 23.17 26.52
N ILE A 22 -13.58 24.26 26.34
CA ILE A 22 -13.08 24.67 25.04
C ILE A 22 -12.03 23.67 24.50
N THR A 23 -11.18 23.13 25.39
CA THR A 23 -10.15 22.14 25.01
C THR A 23 -10.79 20.86 24.49
N ILE A 24 -11.77 20.30 25.23
CA ILE A 24 -12.49 19.10 24.79
C ILE A 24 -13.22 19.35 23.49
N ALA A 25 -13.91 20.49 23.37
CA ALA A 25 -14.65 20.84 22.17
C ALA A 25 -13.75 20.93 20.93
N LEU A 26 -12.58 21.57 21.05
CA LEU A 26 -11.60 21.66 19.97
C LEU A 26 -11.02 20.27 19.59
N ILE A 27 -10.67 19.44 20.57
CA ILE A 27 -10.17 18.09 20.31
C ILE A 27 -11.23 17.23 19.62
N VAL A 28 -12.49 17.23 20.12
CA VAL A 28 -13.59 16.51 19.47
C VAL A 28 -13.77 17.00 18.03
N GLY A 29 -13.81 18.32 17.83
CA GLY A 29 -13.96 18.90 16.50
C GLY A 29 -12.85 18.53 15.53
N ILE A 30 -11.58 18.52 15.98
CA ILE A 30 -10.45 18.08 15.16
C ILE A 30 -10.61 16.60 14.80
N VAL A 31 -10.75 15.75 15.80
CA VAL A 31 -10.70 14.30 15.64
C VAL A 31 -11.92 13.76 14.86
N THR A 32 -13.12 14.32 15.08
CA THR A 32 -14.33 13.93 14.32
C THR A 32 -14.50 14.73 13.02
N GLY A 33 -13.83 15.86 12.87
CA GLY A 33 -13.81 16.68 11.66
C GLY A 33 -12.78 16.21 10.63
N MET A 34 -11.78 15.44 11.03
CA MET A 34 -10.76 14.92 10.13
C MET A 34 -11.24 13.67 9.35
N SER A 35 -10.38 13.17 8.50
CA SER A 35 -10.58 11.95 7.70
C SER A 35 -9.27 11.20 7.63
N SER A 36 -9.31 9.90 7.41
CA SER A 36 -8.11 9.06 7.39
C SER A 36 -7.85 8.47 6.01
N ALA A 37 -6.66 8.72 5.45
CA ALA A 37 -6.27 8.30 4.11
C ALA A 37 -6.14 6.78 3.96
N GLY A 38 -5.76 6.05 5.00
CA GLY A 38 -5.60 4.60 4.97
C GLY A 38 -6.89 3.85 4.63
N PRO A 39 -7.96 3.98 5.45
CA PRO A 39 -9.26 3.37 5.15
C PRO A 39 -9.87 3.86 3.84
N VAL A 40 -9.72 5.15 3.50
CA VAL A 40 -10.23 5.69 2.21
C VAL A 40 -9.54 5.03 1.03
N THR A 41 -8.23 4.83 1.07
CA THR A 41 -7.50 4.12 0.00
C THR A 41 -8.03 2.69 -0.19
N ARG A 42 -8.32 1.97 0.91
CA ARG A 42 -8.93 0.65 0.85
C ARG A 42 -10.34 0.73 0.23
N LEU A 43 -11.17 1.66 0.72
CA LEU A 43 -12.54 1.87 0.22
C LEU A 43 -12.58 2.18 -1.28
N LEU A 44 -11.71 3.07 -1.77
CA LEU A 44 -11.59 3.42 -3.18
C LEU A 44 -11.11 2.23 -4.02
N ARG A 45 -10.22 1.40 -3.49
CA ARG A 45 -9.76 0.17 -4.15
C ARG A 45 -10.89 -0.85 -4.26
N ASP A 46 -11.60 -1.11 -3.17
CA ASP A 46 -12.69 -2.11 -3.11
C ASP A 46 -13.87 -1.74 -4.02
N THR A 47 -14.06 -0.43 -4.26
CA THR A 47 -15.09 0.09 -5.17
C THR A 47 -14.59 0.35 -6.59
N GLY A 48 -13.31 0.06 -6.89
CA GLY A 48 -12.70 0.26 -8.21
C GLY A 48 -12.48 1.72 -8.61
N LEU A 49 -12.59 2.64 -7.66
CA LEU A 49 -12.43 4.09 -7.89
C LEU A 49 -10.97 4.57 -7.76
N ASN A 50 -10.05 3.75 -7.27
CA ASN A 50 -8.65 4.12 -6.99
C ASN A 50 -7.88 4.68 -8.20
N ASN A 51 -8.26 4.29 -9.43
CA ASN A 51 -7.60 4.74 -10.67
C ASN A 51 -8.48 5.72 -11.48
N THR A 52 -9.56 6.23 -10.90
CA THR A 52 -10.44 7.20 -11.54
C THR A 52 -10.08 8.63 -11.13
N GLU A 53 -10.42 9.62 -11.97
CA GLU A 53 -10.25 11.03 -11.63
C GLU A 53 -11.00 11.41 -10.35
N GLU A 54 -12.23 10.89 -10.20
CA GLU A 54 -13.08 11.10 -9.03
C GLU A 54 -12.43 10.55 -7.74
N GLY A 55 -11.95 9.29 -7.77
CA GLY A 55 -11.28 8.68 -6.63
C GLY A 55 -9.99 9.40 -6.25
N ASN A 56 -9.21 9.87 -7.24
CA ASN A 56 -8.01 10.67 -7.00
C ASN A 56 -8.34 12.01 -6.32
N LYS A 57 -9.39 12.68 -6.74
CA LYS A 57 -9.86 13.92 -6.11
C LYS A 57 -10.29 13.70 -4.66
N ILE A 58 -11.09 12.65 -4.39
CA ILE A 58 -11.50 12.28 -3.03
C ILE A 58 -10.26 11.99 -2.17
N PHE A 59 -9.31 11.21 -2.67
CA PHE A 59 -8.08 10.90 -1.95
C PHE A 59 -7.25 12.14 -1.61
N GLN A 60 -7.06 13.06 -2.57
CA GLN A 60 -6.34 14.32 -2.35
C GLN A 60 -7.01 15.20 -1.30
N GLN A 61 -8.35 15.27 -1.30
CA GLN A 61 -9.11 16.00 -0.28
C GLN A 61 -8.85 15.39 1.10
N VAL A 62 -8.96 14.07 1.23
CA VAL A 62 -8.73 13.36 2.50
C VAL A 62 -7.33 13.58 3.04
N VAL A 63 -6.29 13.46 2.20
CA VAL A 63 -4.90 13.77 2.62
C VAL A 63 -4.76 15.21 3.08
N THR A 64 -5.40 16.16 2.39
CA THR A 64 -5.38 17.58 2.78
C THR A 64 -6.08 17.79 4.12
N ILE A 65 -7.21 17.15 4.36
CA ILE A 65 -7.95 17.19 5.63
C ILE A 65 -7.09 16.62 6.77
N GLU A 66 -6.50 15.44 6.54
CA GLU A 66 -5.65 14.75 7.53
C GLU A 66 -4.46 15.61 7.93
N ILE A 67 -3.71 16.15 6.97
CA ILE A 67 -2.58 17.06 7.23
C ILE A 67 -3.04 18.32 7.99
N SER A 68 -4.15 18.93 7.57
CA SER A 68 -4.68 20.14 8.23
C SER A 68 -5.07 19.88 9.68
N ALA A 69 -5.73 18.73 9.95
CA ALA A 69 -6.12 18.33 11.29
C ALA A 69 -4.90 18.10 12.21
N VAL A 70 -3.89 17.39 11.67
CA VAL A 70 -2.64 17.11 12.39
C VAL A 70 -1.87 18.39 12.73
N ILE A 71 -1.77 19.35 11.80
CA ILE A 71 -1.13 20.65 12.03
C ILE A 71 -1.90 21.44 13.09
N LEU A 72 -3.23 21.50 12.99
CA LEU A 72 -4.04 22.23 13.95
C LEU A 72 -3.97 21.59 15.35
N PHE A 73 -3.97 20.25 15.41
CA PHE A 73 -3.80 19.53 16.68
C PHE A 73 -2.45 19.83 17.33
N SER A 74 -1.35 19.82 16.58
CA SER A 74 -0.02 20.18 17.11
C SER A 74 0.01 21.58 17.64
N PHE A 75 -0.57 22.52 16.89
CA PHE A 75 -0.65 23.91 17.30
C PHE A 75 -1.44 24.09 18.61
N LEU A 76 -2.58 23.40 18.75
CA LEU A 76 -3.40 23.48 19.97
C LEU A 76 -2.74 22.77 21.16
N SER A 77 -2.05 21.67 20.93
CA SER A 77 -1.32 20.95 22.00
C SER A 77 -0.20 21.80 22.59
N ASP A 78 0.51 22.57 21.77
CA ASP A 78 1.57 23.46 22.21
C ASP A 78 1.06 24.74 22.92
N LEU A 79 -0.15 25.16 22.60
CA LEU A 79 -0.80 26.28 23.29
C LEU A 79 -1.34 25.93 24.69
N HIS A 80 -1.57 24.63 24.94
CA HIS A 80 -2.20 24.20 26.18
C HIS A 80 -1.36 24.59 27.42
N GLY A 81 -2.03 25.18 28.40
CA GLY A 81 -1.38 25.62 29.65
C GLY A 81 -0.48 26.84 29.53
N ARG A 82 -0.38 27.49 28.38
CA ARG A 82 0.40 28.72 28.17
C ARG A 82 -0.50 29.93 27.97
N ALA A 83 -0.06 31.08 28.41
CA ALA A 83 -0.75 32.33 28.10
C ALA A 83 -0.66 32.60 26.58
N VAL A 84 -1.82 32.71 25.95
CA VAL A 84 -1.89 32.95 24.51
C VAL A 84 -1.51 34.38 24.19
N THR A 85 -0.33 34.57 23.61
CA THR A 85 0.16 35.86 23.10
C THR A 85 0.40 35.75 21.60
N PHE A 86 0.29 36.87 20.89
CA PHE A 86 0.59 36.90 19.45
C PHE A 86 2.00 36.38 19.14
N PHE A 87 2.98 36.72 19.99
CA PHE A 87 4.35 36.28 19.85
C PHE A 87 4.47 34.74 20.01
N LEU A 88 3.73 34.14 20.96
CA LEU A 88 3.72 32.67 21.16
C LEU A 88 3.14 31.96 19.94
N ILE A 89 2.01 32.47 19.41
CA ILE A 89 1.38 31.90 18.20
C ILE A 89 2.37 31.93 17.03
N PHE A 90 3.02 33.07 16.81
CA PHE A 90 3.99 33.22 15.72
C PHE A 90 5.21 32.31 15.89
N LYS A 91 5.73 32.21 17.13
CA LYS A 91 6.83 31.30 17.47
C LYS A 91 6.48 29.85 17.17
N ILE A 92 5.35 29.33 17.63
CA ILE A 92 4.92 27.96 17.39
C ILE A 92 4.73 27.70 15.89
N ALA A 93 4.14 28.64 15.16
CA ALA A 93 3.96 28.50 13.71
C ALA A 93 5.30 28.39 12.98
N ILE A 94 6.31 29.16 13.36
CA ILE A 94 7.67 29.08 12.80
C ILE A 94 8.33 27.76 13.16
N GLU A 95 8.25 27.32 14.42
CA GLU A 95 8.83 26.05 14.89
C GLU A 95 8.24 24.87 14.11
N LEU A 96 6.91 24.81 13.96
CA LEU A 96 6.23 23.82 13.15
C LEU A 96 6.67 23.85 11.67
N PHE A 97 6.75 25.05 11.09
CA PHE A 97 7.19 25.20 9.70
C PHE A 97 8.62 24.71 9.50
N ILE A 98 9.54 25.07 10.40
CA ILE A 98 10.95 24.62 10.33
C ILE A 98 11.04 23.11 10.49
N ALA A 99 10.29 22.51 11.42
CA ALA A 99 10.29 21.06 11.63
C ALA A 99 9.74 20.31 10.41
N LEU A 100 8.62 20.75 9.84
CA LEU A 100 8.06 20.18 8.63
C LEU A 100 9.02 20.28 7.46
N LEU A 101 9.64 21.46 7.27
CA LEU A 101 10.64 21.68 6.23
C LEU A 101 11.85 20.75 6.43
N PHE A 102 12.34 20.61 7.67
CA PHE A 102 13.43 19.69 7.98
C PHE A 102 13.07 18.24 7.67
N ILE A 103 11.90 17.76 8.09
CA ILE A 103 11.43 16.39 7.81
C ILE A 103 11.35 16.15 6.29
N ILE A 104 10.78 17.09 5.53
CA ILE A 104 10.65 17.00 4.08
C ILE A 104 12.03 16.93 3.40
N LEU A 105 12.92 17.86 3.75
CA LEU A 105 14.26 17.91 3.16
C LEU A 105 15.08 16.68 3.53
N PHE A 106 15.06 16.28 4.80
CA PHE A 106 15.78 15.12 5.29
C PHE A 106 15.27 13.83 4.62
N SER A 107 13.96 13.62 4.58
CA SER A 107 13.35 12.44 3.94
C SER A 107 13.71 12.37 2.45
N LYS A 108 13.62 13.49 1.73
CA LYS A 108 13.88 13.56 0.28
C LYS A 108 15.37 13.36 -0.05
N TYR A 109 16.27 14.03 0.66
CA TYR A 109 17.67 14.10 0.28
C TYR A 109 18.55 13.07 0.99
N VAL A 110 18.19 12.66 2.20
CA VAL A 110 18.99 11.72 3.00
C VAL A 110 18.35 10.34 3.00
N LEU A 111 17.12 10.23 3.52
CA LEU A 111 16.48 8.95 3.76
C LEU A 111 16.22 8.18 2.46
N THR A 112 15.64 8.82 1.44
CA THR A 112 15.38 8.16 0.15
C THR A 112 16.66 7.67 -0.51
N LYS A 113 17.74 8.49 -0.51
CA LYS A 113 19.04 8.08 -1.08
C LYS A 113 19.67 6.92 -0.31
N LEU A 114 19.56 6.92 1.03
CA LEU A 114 20.04 5.85 1.86
C LEU A 114 19.29 4.56 1.58
N LEU A 115 17.97 4.61 1.51
CA LEU A 115 17.11 3.47 1.22
C LEU A 115 17.39 2.87 -0.16
N VAL A 116 17.57 3.69 -1.19
CA VAL A 116 17.97 3.23 -2.53
C VAL A 116 19.34 2.52 -2.47
N LYS A 117 20.31 3.06 -1.72
CA LYS A 117 21.62 2.42 -1.56
C LYS A 117 21.56 1.11 -0.79
N VAL A 118 20.73 1.04 0.25
CA VAL A 118 20.50 -0.18 1.04
C VAL A 118 19.81 -1.24 0.19
N ASP A 119 18.76 -0.87 -0.56
CA ASP A 119 18.02 -1.76 -1.43
C ASP A 119 18.90 -2.34 -2.54
N PHE A 120 19.78 -1.53 -3.12
CA PHE A 120 20.74 -1.96 -4.15
C PHE A 120 21.81 -2.91 -3.61
N ASN A 121 22.33 -2.65 -2.40
CA ASN A 121 23.43 -3.45 -1.81
C ASN A 121 22.92 -4.70 -1.07
N SER A 122 21.69 -4.72 -0.63
CA SER A 122 21.10 -5.80 0.17
C SER A 122 20.16 -6.61 -0.70
N ARG A 123 20.42 -7.90 -0.86
CA ARG A 123 19.49 -8.84 -1.50
C ARG A 123 18.29 -9.17 -0.60
N ALA A 124 18.29 -8.68 0.64
CA ALA A 124 17.25 -8.94 1.63
C ALA A 124 16.40 -7.67 1.83
N HIS A 125 15.18 -7.68 1.35
CA HIS A 125 14.21 -6.60 1.52
C HIS A 125 13.88 -6.32 3.00
N GLU A 126 14.15 -7.25 3.91
CA GLU A 126 14.04 -7.11 5.36
C GLU A 126 14.91 -5.97 5.89
N THR A 127 16.11 -5.79 5.33
CA THR A 127 17.04 -4.71 5.73
C THR A 127 16.43 -3.34 5.41
N VAL A 128 15.76 -3.20 4.26
CA VAL A 128 15.08 -1.95 3.87
C VAL A 128 13.98 -1.60 4.87
N ILE A 129 13.20 -2.60 5.29
CA ILE A 129 12.12 -2.41 6.28
C ILE A 129 12.68 -2.03 7.63
N ALA A 130 13.75 -2.72 8.09
CA ALA A 130 14.39 -2.40 9.35
C ALA A 130 14.92 -0.96 9.36
N VAL A 131 15.49 -0.50 8.25
CA VAL A 131 15.95 0.89 8.09
C VAL A 131 14.76 1.86 8.13
N ILE A 132 13.66 1.60 7.43
CA ILE A 132 12.46 2.44 7.47
C ILE A 132 11.93 2.56 8.90
N VAL A 133 11.71 1.43 9.58
CA VAL A 133 11.20 1.41 10.97
C VAL A 133 12.18 2.10 11.92
N GLY A 134 13.48 1.83 11.80
CA GLY A 134 14.52 2.47 12.61
C GLY A 134 14.53 3.99 12.46
N PHE A 135 14.41 4.50 11.22
CA PHE A 135 14.34 5.95 10.97
C PHE A 135 13.06 6.57 11.52
N VAL A 136 11.91 5.92 11.38
CA VAL A 136 10.64 6.40 11.93
C VAL A 136 10.75 6.52 13.46
N LEU A 137 11.32 5.51 14.13
CA LEU A 137 11.51 5.53 15.58
C LEU A 137 12.52 6.60 16.03
N ILE A 138 13.68 6.71 15.37
CA ILE A 138 14.72 7.69 15.70
C ILE A 138 14.19 9.12 15.48
N LEU A 139 13.62 9.41 14.31
CA LEU A 139 13.12 10.75 14.01
C LEU A 139 11.89 11.10 14.84
N GLY A 140 11.03 10.10 15.13
CA GLY A 140 9.91 10.26 16.06
C GLY A 140 10.39 10.63 17.47
N PHE A 141 11.41 9.95 17.97
CA PHE A 141 12.03 10.26 19.26
C PHE A 141 12.69 11.65 19.26
N VAL A 142 13.48 11.97 18.23
CA VAL A 142 14.10 13.29 18.08
C VAL A 142 13.02 14.38 18.01
N GLY A 143 11.96 14.16 17.23
CA GLY A 143 10.83 15.10 17.19
C GLY A 143 10.24 15.35 18.57
N GLN A 144 10.04 14.29 19.36
CA GLN A 144 9.50 14.41 20.72
C GLN A 144 10.41 15.22 21.66
N LEU A 145 11.73 15.13 21.52
CA LEU A 145 12.68 15.93 22.30
C LEU A 145 12.53 17.46 22.02
N TYR A 146 12.09 17.80 20.80
CA TYR A 146 11.83 19.19 20.39
C TYR A 146 10.36 19.61 20.54
N GLY A 147 9.54 18.81 21.24
CA GLY A 147 8.13 19.14 21.48
C GLY A 147 7.18 18.71 20.36
N PHE A 148 7.67 18.04 19.32
CA PHE A 148 6.82 17.53 18.25
C PHE A 148 6.26 16.15 18.59
N ASN A 149 5.02 15.92 18.16
CA ASN A 149 4.42 14.61 18.30
C ASN A 149 5.08 13.58 17.36
N SER A 150 5.55 12.47 17.91
CA SER A 150 6.20 11.39 17.14
C SER A 150 5.31 10.79 16.06
N ALA A 151 3.98 10.72 16.27
CA ALA A 151 3.04 10.21 15.27
C ALA A 151 2.96 11.13 14.04
N ILE A 152 3.04 12.45 14.25
CA ILE A 152 3.09 13.44 13.17
C ILE A 152 4.36 13.30 12.35
N VAL A 153 5.51 13.17 13.03
CA VAL A 153 6.80 12.93 12.35
C VAL A 153 6.74 11.65 11.51
N ALA A 154 6.20 10.56 12.06
CA ALA A 154 6.04 9.29 11.36
C ALA A 154 5.12 9.42 10.13
N LEU A 155 4.01 10.16 10.25
CA LEU A 155 3.09 10.42 9.14
C LEU A 155 3.80 11.13 7.97
N PHE A 156 4.53 12.21 8.26
CA PHE A 156 5.25 12.95 7.21
C PHE A 156 6.36 12.12 6.56
N ILE A 157 7.09 11.32 7.34
CA ILE A 157 8.08 10.38 6.79
C ILE A 157 7.38 9.39 5.84
N GLY A 158 6.24 8.82 6.26
CA GLY A 158 5.46 7.90 5.44
C GLY A 158 4.99 8.51 4.12
N ILE A 159 4.49 9.76 4.15
CA ILE A 159 4.10 10.48 2.93
C ILE A 159 5.30 10.68 1.99
N MET A 160 6.46 11.03 2.53
CA MET A 160 7.67 11.24 1.71
C MET A 160 8.26 9.95 1.14
N LEU A 161 8.07 8.81 1.82
CA LEU A 161 8.51 7.50 1.35
C LEU A 161 7.51 6.83 0.40
N ARG A 162 6.34 7.42 0.18
CA ARG A 162 5.27 6.83 -0.63
C ARG A 162 5.76 6.38 -2.00
N ASP A 163 6.44 7.26 -2.74
CA ASP A 163 6.91 6.97 -4.09
C ASP A 163 7.98 5.88 -4.07
N PHE A 164 8.93 5.94 -3.12
CA PHE A 164 9.94 4.90 -2.93
C PHE A 164 9.32 3.50 -2.70
N ILE A 165 8.27 3.42 -1.88
CA ILE A 165 7.58 2.17 -1.55
C ILE A 165 6.74 1.70 -2.74
N ASN A 166 6.02 2.59 -3.42
CA ASN A 166 5.17 2.24 -4.56
C ASN A 166 5.97 1.68 -5.74
N ASP A 167 7.19 2.20 -5.97
CA ASP A 167 8.09 1.71 -7.03
C ASP A 167 8.67 0.31 -6.72
N ARG A 168 8.42 -0.22 -5.51
CA ARG A 168 8.98 -1.49 -5.02
C ARG A 168 7.89 -2.41 -4.43
N PRO A 169 7.19 -3.17 -5.29
CA PRO A 169 6.04 -3.99 -4.86
C PRO A 169 6.36 -4.96 -3.72
N LEU A 170 7.54 -5.59 -3.72
CA LEU A 170 7.96 -6.52 -2.66
C LEU A 170 8.17 -5.81 -1.32
N VAL A 171 8.73 -4.59 -1.33
CA VAL A 171 8.89 -3.77 -0.12
C VAL A 171 7.51 -3.32 0.38
N ALA A 172 6.64 -2.87 -0.54
CA ALA A 172 5.27 -2.46 -0.22
C ALA A 172 4.46 -3.58 0.42
N GLU A 173 4.55 -4.80 -0.13
CA GLU A 173 3.87 -5.98 0.41
C GLU A 173 4.35 -6.33 1.82
N LYS A 174 5.66 -6.37 2.05
CA LYS A 174 6.22 -6.67 3.37
C LYS A 174 5.92 -5.58 4.40
N VAL A 175 6.01 -4.29 4.03
CA VAL A 175 5.60 -3.17 4.90
C VAL A 175 4.13 -3.31 5.26
N SER A 176 3.25 -3.58 4.28
CA SER A 176 1.82 -3.81 4.52
C SER A 176 1.58 -5.00 5.46
N THR A 177 2.28 -6.11 5.26
CA THR A 177 2.14 -7.32 6.08
C THR A 177 2.48 -7.05 7.56
N ILE A 178 3.59 -6.37 7.82
CA ILE A 178 4.01 -6.03 9.19
C ILE A 178 3.06 -4.99 9.79
N THR A 179 2.67 -3.98 9.02
CA THR A 179 1.77 -2.92 9.49
C THR A 179 0.41 -3.49 9.85
N TYR A 180 -0.27 -4.15 8.91
CA TYR A 180 -1.64 -4.66 9.11
C TYR A 180 -1.70 -5.96 9.90
N GLY A 181 -0.65 -6.79 9.85
CA GLY A 181 -0.62 -8.08 10.55
C GLY A 181 -0.13 -7.99 11.99
N PHE A 182 0.66 -6.97 12.35
CA PHE A 182 1.26 -6.86 13.67
C PHE A 182 0.98 -5.52 14.36
N PHE A 183 1.40 -4.39 13.75
CA PHE A 183 1.29 -3.10 14.42
C PHE A 183 -0.15 -2.61 14.57
N GLU A 184 -0.99 -2.78 13.55
CA GLU A 184 -2.37 -2.32 13.59
C GLU A 184 -3.21 -3.05 14.66
N PRO A 185 -3.18 -4.40 14.77
CA PRO A 185 -3.86 -5.10 15.87
C PRO A 185 -3.36 -4.69 17.26
N LEU A 186 -2.04 -4.56 17.45
CA LEU A 186 -1.48 -4.10 18.73
C LEU A 186 -1.93 -2.68 19.07
N PHE A 187 -1.96 -1.79 18.08
CA PHE A 187 -2.45 -0.44 18.25
C PHE A 187 -3.91 -0.43 18.72
N PHE A 188 -4.81 -1.15 18.05
CA PHE A 188 -6.22 -1.20 18.44
C PHE A 188 -6.45 -1.86 19.81
N ILE A 189 -5.67 -2.89 20.16
CA ILE A 189 -5.70 -3.46 21.52
C ILE A 189 -5.26 -2.40 22.54
N GLY A 190 -4.18 -1.66 22.24
CA GLY A 190 -3.68 -0.57 23.08
C GLY A 190 -4.72 0.53 23.31
N LEU A 191 -5.48 0.90 22.28
CA LEU A 191 -6.58 1.86 22.39
C LEU A 191 -7.62 1.39 23.42
N GLY A 192 -7.95 0.10 23.40
CA GLY A 192 -8.92 -0.49 24.34
C GLY A 192 -8.51 -0.41 25.81
N LEU A 193 -7.19 -0.42 26.12
CA LEU A 193 -6.68 -0.38 27.50
C LEU A 193 -6.91 0.97 28.21
N TYR A 194 -7.13 2.03 27.45
CA TYR A 194 -7.38 3.37 27.99
C TYR A 194 -8.86 3.63 28.33
N PHE A 195 -9.78 2.74 27.89
CA PHE A 195 -11.21 2.90 28.18
C PHE A 195 -11.50 2.85 29.67
N VAL A 196 -12.42 3.70 30.12
CA VAL A 196 -13.06 3.53 31.42
C VAL A 196 -14.14 2.46 31.34
N ARG A 197 -14.64 2.00 32.49
CA ARG A 197 -15.76 1.08 32.54
C ARG A 197 -16.95 1.63 31.74
N ILE A 198 -17.42 0.85 30.78
CA ILE A 198 -18.55 1.22 29.92
C ILE A 198 -19.82 1.27 30.76
N THR A 199 -20.42 2.46 30.87
CA THR A 199 -21.68 2.72 31.54
C THR A 199 -22.73 3.18 30.52
N PHE A 200 -24.01 3.08 30.88
CA PHE A 200 -25.09 3.53 30.01
C PHE A 200 -24.97 5.04 29.66
N SER A 201 -24.59 5.84 30.66
CA SER A 201 -24.33 7.27 30.45
C SER A 201 -23.21 7.54 29.45
N LEU A 202 -22.08 6.80 29.55
CA LEU A 202 -20.96 6.92 28.63
C LEU A 202 -21.40 6.61 27.18
N MET A 203 -22.21 5.55 27.01
CA MET A 203 -22.73 5.15 25.70
C MET A 203 -23.65 6.22 25.10
N ILE A 204 -24.54 6.82 25.88
CA ILE A 204 -25.44 7.88 25.41
C ILE A 204 -24.63 9.09 24.93
N VAL A 205 -23.66 9.55 25.72
CA VAL A 205 -22.83 10.71 25.35
C VAL A 205 -21.98 10.38 24.12
N GLY A 206 -21.39 9.20 24.03
CA GLY A 206 -20.65 8.75 22.85
C GLY A 206 -21.52 8.69 21.59
N LEU A 207 -22.74 8.18 21.70
CA LEU A 207 -23.73 8.17 20.62
C LEU A 207 -24.17 9.58 20.22
N ALA A 208 -24.30 10.51 21.18
CA ALA A 208 -24.61 11.90 20.87
C ALA A 208 -23.48 12.57 20.06
N VAL A 209 -22.21 12.39 20.45
CA VAL A 209 -21.05 12.88 19.68
C VAL A 209 -21.00 12.24 18.31
N PHE A 210 -21.23 10.93 18.20
CA PHE A 210 -21.34 10.22 16.93
C PHE A 210 -22.43 10.82 16.03
N ALA A 211 -23.64 11.04 16.56
CA ALA A 211 -24.76 11.57 15.79
C ALA A 211 -24.46 13.01 15.29
N ILE A 212 -23.83 13.83 16.10
CA ILE A 212 -23.39 15.18 15.71
C ILE A 212 -22.38 15.09 14.56
N ALA A 213 -21.34 14.27 14.69
CA ALA A 213 -20.33 14.10 13.66
C ALA A 213 -20.92 13.51 12.38
N LEU A 214 -21.80 12.51 12.48
CA LEU A 214 -22.50 11.90 11.35
C LEU A 214 -23.37 12.91 10.59
N ALA A 215 -24.00 13.85 11.31
CA ALA A 215 -24.83 14.87 10.70
C ALA A 215 -24.01 15.97 10.00
N PHE A 216 -22.95 16.45 10.63
CA PHE A 216 -22.25 17.65 10.17
C PHE A 216 -21.04 17.37 9.28
N LYS A 217 -20.34 16.25 9.45
CA LYS A 217 -19.14 15.94 8.65
C LYS A 217 -19.46 15.74 7.15
N PRO A 218 -20.51 15.00 6.73
CA PRO A 218 -20.84 14.84 5.32
C PRO A 218 -21.29 16.16 4.65
N ILE A 219 -21.82 17.15 5.41
CA ILE A 219 -22.24 18.45 4.87
C ILE A 219 -21.07 19.14 4.15
N ALA A 220 -19.89 19.10 4.74
CA ALA A 220 -18.71 19.69 4.13
C ALA A 220 -18.36 19.03 2.80
N GLY A 221 -18.45 17.70 2.72
CA GLY A 221 -18.27 16.94 1.48
C GLY A 221 -19.34 17.23 0.42
N ILE A 222 -20.61 17.46 0.84
CA ILE A 222 -21.70 17.91 -0.06
C ILE A 222 -21.37 19.29 -0.64
N VAL A 223 -20.89 20.20 0.19
CA VAL A 223 -20.54 21.56 -0.28
C VAL A 223 -19.36 21.52 -1.24
N SER A 224 -18.31 20.80 -0.90
CA SER A 224 -17.09 20.74 -1.72
C SER A 224 -17.31 19.98 -3.05
N SER A 225 -18.21 19.01 -3.09
CA SER A 225 -18.51 18.24 -4.30
C SER A 225 -18.92 19.14 -5.47
N LYS A 226 -19.64 20.25 -5.18
CA LYS A 226 -20.07 21.22 -6.18
C LYS A 226 -18.88 21.98 -6.81
N PHE A 227 -17.86 22.29 -6.02
CA PHE A 227 -16.65 22.97 -6.50
C PHE A 227 -15.70 22.04 -7.25
N MET A 228 -15.67 20.76 -6.84
CA MET A 228 -14.74 19.77 -7.41
C MET A 228 -15.35 18.99 -8.58
N HIS A 229 -16.67 19.17 -8.85
CA HIS A 229 -17.42 18.44 -9.89
C HIS A 229 -17.31 16.91 -9.71
N ILE A 230 -17.59 16.45 -8.48
CA ILE A 230 -17.57 15.04 -8.06
C ILE A 230 -18.99 14.63 -7.67
N ASP A 231 -19.31 13.33 -7.77
CA ASP A 231 -20.57 12.82 -7.23
C ASP A 231 -20.74 13.20 -5.76
N THR A 232 -21.84 13.86 -5.45
CA THR A 232 -22.08 14.44 -4.11
C THR A 232 -22.10 13.40 -3.01
N TRP A 233 -22.68 12.22 -3.27
CA TRP A 233 -22.76 11.16 -2.29
C TRP A 233 -21.38 10.53 -2.01
N LYS A 234 -20.66 10.21 -3.07
CA LYS A 234 -19.32 9.63 -2.94
C LYS A 234 -18.35 10.60 -2.26
N ASN A 235 -18.42 11.89 -2.59
CA ASN A 235 -17.59 12.88 -1.92
C ASN A 235 -17.96 13.02 -0.46
N ALA A 236 -19.26 13.20 -0.14
CA ALA A 236 -19.73 13.37 1.23
C ALA A 236 -19.29 12.25 2.18
N PHE A 237 -19.48 11.01 1.76
CA PHE A 237 -19.13 9.86 2.61
C PHE A 237 -17.71 9.37 2.41
N GLY A 238 -17.09 9.54 1.23
CA GLY A 238 -15.69 9.22 0.97
C GLY A 238 -14.72 10.09 1.77
N THR A 239 -15.01 11.39 1.88
CA THR A 239 -14.20 12.32 2.68
C THR A 239 -14.56 12.32 4.18
N SER A 240 -15.49 11.47 4.60
CA SER A 240 -15.93 11.35 6.01
C SER A 240 -15.45 10.07 6.68
N VAL A 241 -14.62 9.26 6.03
CA VAL A 241 -14.12 8.00 6.58
C VAL A 241 -13.05 8.25 7.62
N HIS A 242 -13.19 7.60 8.78
CA HIS A 242 -12.29 7.66 9.92
C HIS A 242 -11.39 6.44 10.00
N GLY A 243 -10.32 6.51 10.82
CA GLY A 243 -9.37 5.39 10.94
C GLY A 243 -8.39 5.51 12.10
N GLY A 244 -7.20 4.92 11.93
CA GLY A 244 -6.20 4.84 12.98
C GLY A 244 -5.55 6.19 13.35
N VAL A 245 -5.46 7.13 12.42
CA VAL A 245 -4.80 8.44 12.69
C VAL A 245 -5.64 9.28 13.66
N ASP A 246 -6.96 9.28 13.51
CA ASP A 246 -7.89 9.98 14.41
C ASP A 246 -7.74 9.44 15.84
N ALA A 247 -7.71 8.11 15.97
CA ALA A 247 -7.53 7.42 17.25
C ALA A 247 -6.14 7.69 17.84
N ALA A 248 -5.08 7.76 17.01
CA ALA A 248 -3.73 8.10 17.45
C ALA A 248 -3.66 9.52 18.02
N LEU A 249 -4.25 10.51 17.34
CA LEU A 249 -4.31 11.88 17.86
C LEU A 249 -5.05 11.95 19.21
N LEU A 250 -6.11 11.16 19.37
CA LEU A 250 -6.86 11.10 20.63
C LEU A 250 -6.03 10.48 21.77
N VAL A 251 -5.22 9.44 21.49
CA VAL A 251 -4.28 8.87 22.48
C VAL A 251 -3.23 9.91 22.88
N VAL A 252 -2.74 10.68 21.93
CA VAL A 252 -1.81 11.76 22.22
C VAL A 252 -2.46 12.83 23.07
N ALA A 253 -3.69 13.24 22.76
CA ALA A 253 -4.46 14.18 23.57
C ALA A 253 -4.62 13.68 25.02
N LEU A 254 -4.87 12.38 25.20
CA LEU A 254 -4.92 11.75 26.52
C LEU A 254 -3.55 11.80 27.23
N GLY A 255 -2.46 11.46 26.53
CA GLY A 255 -1.10 11.48 27.06
C GLY A 255 -0.63 12.88 27.46
N LEU A 256 -1.07 13.91 26.73
CA LEU A 256 -0.82 15.33 27.04
C LEU A 256 -1.81 15.91 28.08
N THR A 257 -2.69 15.08 28.64
CA THR A 257 -3.74 15.50 29.60
C THR A 257 -4.72 16.57 29.07
N LEU A 258 -4.83 16.69 27.74
CA LEU A 258 -5.80 17.58 27.10
C LEU A 258 -7.24 17.08 27.25
N VAL A 259 -7.40 15.76 27.36
CA VAL A 259 -8.68 15.06 27.63
C VAL A 259 -8.49 14.07 28.76
N GLY A 260 -9.55 13.87 29.56
CA GLY A 260 -9.59 12.82 30.57
C GLY A 260 -9.91 11.44 29.98
N ARG A 261 -9.74 10.37 30.75
CA ARG A 261 -10.08 9.01 30.30
C ARG A 261 -11.57 8.84 29.95
N TYR A 262 -12.45 9.57 30.65
CA TYR A 262 -13.88 9.55 30.34
C TYR A 262 -14.13 10.18 28.97
N ASP A 263 -13.61 11.36 28.70
CA ASP A 263 -13.77 12.08 27.44
C ASP A 263 -13.13 11.29 26.29
N TYR A 264 -11.94 10.71 26.52
CA TYR A 264 -11.29 9.79 25.61
C TYR A 264 -12.24 8.65 25.20
N SER A 265 -12.88 8.00 26.18
CA SER A 265 -13.77 6.87 25.92
C SER A 265 -15.02 7.28 25.12
N VAL A 266 -15.59 8.46 25.46
CA VAL A 266 -16.72 9.06 24.71
C VAL A 266 -16.36 9.29 23.25
N ILE A 267 -15.23 9.95 23.00
CA ILE A 267 -14.78 10.32 21.65
C ILE A 267 -14.41 9.06 20.86
N MET A 268 -13.75 8.09 21.49
CA MET A 268 -13.36 6.84 20.86
C MET A 268 -14.57 6.01 20.42
N ILE A 269 -15.66 5.98 21.20
CA ILE A 269 -16.93 5.35 20.78
C ILE A 269 -17.44 6.03 19.49
N ALA A 270 -17.44 7.35 19.45
CA ALA A 270 -17.91 8.09 18.28
C ALA A 270 -17.05 7.79 17.03
N ILE A 271 -15.71 7.81 17.15
CA ILE A 271 -14.78 7.47 16.06
C ILE A 271 -14.99 6.05 15.57
N THR A 272 -15.09 5.09 16.49
CA THR A 272 -15.30 3.68 16.15
C THR A 272 -16.58 3.49 15.33
N LEU A 273 -17.66 4.13 15.75
CA LEU A 273 -18.93 4.08 15.02
C LEU A 273 -18.83 4.78 13.66
N LEU A 274 -18.15 5.92 13.56
CA LEU A 274 -17.91 6.61 12.29
C LEU A 274 -17.09 5.75 11.32
N THR A 275 -16.04 5.09 11.83
CA THR A 275 -15.19 4.17 11.03
C THR A 275 -16.00 3.02 10.44
N LEU A 276 -17.03 2.53 11.15
CA LEU A 276 -17.90 1.46 10.67
C LEU A 276 -18.99 1.98 9.73
N VAL A 277 -19.65 3.08 10.09
CA VAL A 277 -20.85 3.55 9.40
C VAL A 277 -20.54 4.29 8.09
N MET A 278 -19.48 5.12 8.05
CA MET A 278 -19.17 5.92 6.86
C MET A 278 -18.88 5.10 5.60
N PRO A 279 -18.06 4.03 5.65
CA PRO A 279 -17.88 3.15 4.50
C PRO A 279 -19.16 2.43 4.05
N LEU A 280 -20.04 2.05 5.01
CA LEU A 280 -21.33 1.44 4.67
C LEU A 280 -22.20 2.42 3.89
N LEU A 281 -22.28 3.68 4.33
CA LEU A 281 -23.05 4.73 3.64
C LEU A 281 -22.47 5.05 2.26
N PHE A 282 -21.14 5.08 2.13
CA PHE A 282 -20.47 5.24 0.85
C PHE A 282 -20.88 4.15 -0.14
N ASN A 283 -20.87 2.90 0.30
CA ASN A 283 -21.17 1.72 -0.53
C ASN A 283 -22.63 1.63 -0.99
N ILE A 284 -23.56 2.40 -0.42
CA ILE A 284 -24.96 2.42 -0.88
C ILE A 284 -25.04 2.87 -2.34
N LYS A 285 -24.28 3.89 -2.75
CA LYS A 285 -24.28 4.42 -4.13
C LYS A 285 -22.98 4.13 -4.90
N ALA A 286 -21.94 3.66 -4.23
CA ALA A 286 -20.74 3.15 -4.85
C ALA A 286 -20.60 1.68 -4.46
N PRO A 287 -21.48 0.79 -4.95
CA PRO A 287 -21.41 -0.61 -4.59
C PRO A 287 -20.04 -1.14 -4.98
N VAL A 288 -19.46 -1.96 -4.09
CA VAL A 288 -18.23 -2.69 -4.37
C VAL A 288 -18.33 -3.22 -5.79
N VAL A 289 -17.46 -2.75 -6.67
CA VAL A 289 -17.28 -3.39 -7.97
C VAL A 289 -16.75 -4.77 -7.64
N GLN A 290 -17.69 -5.68 -7.32
CA GLN A 290 -17.33 -7.08 -7.32
C GLN A 290 -16.59 -7.27 -8.62
N THR A 291 -15.39 -7.80 -8.52
CA THR A 291 -14.58 -8.26 -9.64
C THR A 291 -15.31 -9.41 -10.39
N LYS A 292 -16.62 -9.22 -10.70
CA LYS A 292 -17.32 -10.06 -11.66
C LYS A 292 -16.54 -10.11 -12.97
N LYS A 293 -15.93 -8.97 -13.40
CA LYS A 293 -14.99 -8.99 -14.52
C LYS A 293 -13.78 -9.89 -14.25
N SER A 294 -13.17 -9.83 -13.07
CA SER A 294 -12.02 -10.68 -12.74
C SER A 294 -12.42 -12.15 -12.63
N LYS A 295 -13.57 -12.45 -12.02
CA LYS A 295 -14.07 -13.83 -11.93
C LYS A 295 -14.48 -14.37 -13.29
N TYR A 296 -15.19 -13.54 -14.09
CA TYR A 296 -15.60 -13.91 -15.45
C TYR A 296 -14.38 -14.08 -16.38
N VAL A 297 -13.44 -13.12 -16.36
CA VAL A 297 -12.18 -13.22 -17.11
C VAL A 297 -11.38 -14.45 -16.69
N TRP A 298 -11.29 -14.73 -15.38
CA TRP A 298 -10.61 -15.90 -14.88
C TRP A 298 -11.31 -17.21 -15.25
N GLU A 299 -12.64 -17.27 -15.21
CA GLU A 299 -13.44 -18.41 -15.64
C GLU A 299 -13.29 -18.65 -17.15
N MET A 300 -13.26 -17.59 -17.97
CA MET A 300 -13.06 -17.64 -19.40
C MET A 300 -11.64 -18.10 -19.76
N VAL A 301 -10.63 -17.49 -19.14
CA VAL A 301 -9.22 -17.91 -19.30
C VAL A 301 -9.04 -19.36 -18.86
N ASN A 302 -9.62 -19.77 -17.73
CA ASN A 302 -9.56 -21.16 -17.27
C ASN A 302 -10.26 -22.13 -18.23
N ALA A 303 -11.40 -21.77 -18.81
CA ALA A 303 -12.11 -22.61 -19.75
C ALA A 303 -11.29 -22.87 -21.02
N GLU A 304 -10.65 -21.85 -21.57
CA GLU A 304 -9.79 -21.95 -22.75
C GLU A 304 -8.46 -22.66 -22.42
N PHE A 305 -7.79 -22.27 -21.33
CA PHE A 305 -6.55 -22.91 -20.90
C PHE A 305 -6.72 -24.38 -20.50
N LYS A 306 -7.92 -24.82 -20.12
CA LYS A 306 -8.21 -26.22 -19.83
C LYS A 306 -8.15 -27.10 -21.07
N ASN A 307 -8.46 -26.53 -22.23
CA ASN A 307 -8.42 -27.21 -23.51
C ASN A 307 -7.05 -27.12 -24.22
N LEU A 308 -6.18 -26.17 -23.80
CA LEU A 308 -4.83 -25.98 -24.31
C LEU A 308 -3.85 -26.91 -23.57
N LYS A 309 -2.91 -27.45 -24.30
CA LYS A 309 -1.80 -28.26 -23.77
C LYS A 309 -0.52 -27.43 -23.70
N ALA A 310 0.41 -27.85 -22.85
CA ALA A 310 1.72 -27.19 -22.73
C ALA A 310 2.46 -27.16 -24.08
N CYS A 311 2.31 -28.18 -24.93
CA CYS A 311 2.87 -28.21 -26.27
C CYS A 311 2.32 -27.10 -27.19
N ASP A 312 1.05 -26.80 -27.11
CA ASP A 312 0.42 -25.81 -27.98
C ASP A 312 1.01 -24.43 -27.73
N ILE A 313 1.28 -24.10 -26.44
CA ILE A 313 1.95 -22.89 -26.07
C ILE A 313 3.43 -22.93 -26.48
N ALA A 314 4.16 -23.99 -26.16
CA ALA A 314 5.58 -24.10 -26.47
C ALA A 314 5.88 -24.05 -27.98
N SER A 315 4.99 -24.61 -28.82
CA SER A 315 5.13 -24.57 -30.28
C SER A 315 4.84 -23.24 -30.94
N SER A 316 4.12 -22.33 -30.22
CA SER A 316 3.73 -21.02 -30.72
C SER A 316 4.85 -19.98 -30.61
N PHE A 317 5.96 -20.29 -29.92
CA PHE A 317 7.04 -19.38 -29.65
C PHE A 317 8.41 -20.00 -29.92
N GLN A 318 9.40 -19.12 -30.12
CA GLN A 318 10.78 -19.56 -30.32
C GLN A 318 11.35 -20.12 -29.01
N SER A 319 11.87 -21.36 -29.09
CA SER A 319 12.42 -22.06 -27.93
C SER A 319 13.76 -21.44 -27.47
N VAL A 320 13.90 -21.22 -26.17
CA VAL A 320 15.11 -20.71 -25.52
C VAL A 320 15.93 -21.89 -24.99
N SER A 321 16.66 -22.55 -25.89
CA SER A 321 17.44 -23.74 -25.54
C SER A 321 18.81 -23.78 -26.22
N VAL A 322 19.79 -24.34 -25.56
CA VAL A 322 21.17 -24.44 -26.07
C VAL A 322 21.73 -25.86 -25.81
N ASN A 323 22.54 -26.35 -26.73
CA ASN A 323 23.24 -27.62 -26.52
C ASN A 323 24.40 -27.42 -25.51
N SER A 324 24.59 -28.42 -24.65
CA SER A 324 25.63 -28.40 -23.61
C SER A 324 27.06 -28.22 -24.14
N LYS A 325 27.31 -28.58 -25.39
CA LYS A 325 28.60 -28.45 -26.07
C LYS A 325 28.85 -27.07 -26.66
N ASN A 326 27.82 -26.23 -26.79
CA ASN A 326 27.95 -24.90 -27.36
C ASN A 326 28.65 -23.94 -26.38
N PRO A 327 29.29 -22.87 -26.87
CA PRO A 327 29.89 -21.87 -26.00
C PRO A 327 28.83 -21.10 -25.21
N ILE A 328 29.18 -20.63 -23.99
CA ILE A 328 28.27 -19.87 -23.12
C ILE A 328 27.83 -18.57 -23.80
N SER A 329 28.64 -17.98 -24.66
CA SER A 329 28.28 -16.79 -25.43
C SER A 329 27.03 -16.94 -26.27
N LEU A 330 26.77 -18.15 -26.81
CA LEU A 330 25.53 -18.43 -27.53
C LEU A 330 24.33 -18.45 -26.60
N ALA A 331 24.47 -19.06 -25.41
CA ALA A 331 23.45 -19.06 -24.37
C ALA A 331 23.12 -17.63 -23.90
N PHE A 332 24.14 -16.84 -23.68
CA PHE A 332 24.00 -15.42 -23.32
C PHE A 332 23.24 -14.63 -24.40
N LYS A 333 23.65 -14.79 -25.66
CA LYS A 333 22.97 -14.14 -26.79
C LYS A 333 21.51 -14.56 -26.89
N MET A 334 21.18 -15.83 -26.74
CA MET A 334 19.78 -16.29 -26.75
C MET A 334 18.95 -15.68 -25.63
N CYS A 335 19.52 -15.57 -24.42
CA CYS A 335 18.83 -14.92 -23.30
C CYS A 335 18.56 -13.43 -23.57
N THR A 336 19.53 -12.72 -24.15
CA THR A 336 19.40 -11.27 -24.46
C THR A 336 18.43 -11.03 -25.62
N ASP A 337 18.57 -11.77 -26.73
CA ASP A 337 17.74 -11.60 -27.92
C ASP A 337 16.27 -11.95 -27.64
N LEU A 338 16.05 -12.99 -26.84
CA LEU A 338 14.71 -13.45 -26.47
C LEU A 338 14.25 -12.94 -25.10
N ASN A 339 14.96 -11.99 -24.51
CA ASN A 339 14.65 -11.38 -23.19
C ASN A 339 14.25 -12.42 -22.13
N ALA A 340 15.05 -13.49 -22.00
CA ALA A 340 14.81 -14.60 -21.07
C ALA A 340 15.77 -14.54 -19.88
N ARG A 341 15.28 -14.89 -18.68
CA ARG A 341 16.08 -14.91 -17.44
C ARG A 341 17.01 -16.13 -17.34
N ALA A 342 16.76 -17.17 -18.16
CA ALA A 342 17.57 -18.39 -18.23
C ALA A 342 17.42 -19.06 -19.59
N VAL A 343 18.31 -19.99 -19.94
CA VAL A 343 18.24 -20.82 -21.12
C VAL A 343 18.24 -22.29 -20.70
N ILE A 344 17.41 -23.12 -21.35
CA ILE A 344 17.38 -24.57 -21.13
C ILE A 344 18.60 -25.21 -21.79
N VAL A 345 19.31 -26.02 -21.03
CA VAL A 345 20.49 -26.80 -21.51
C VAL A 345 20.05 -28.22 -21.87
N ILE A 346 20.30 -28.59 -23.11
CA ILE A 346 20.00 -29.93 -23.63
C ILE A 346 21.29 -30.68 -24.01
N ASN A 347 21.25 -31.99 -23.91
CA ASN A 347 22.33 -32.84 -24.41
C ASN A 347 22.17 -33.17 -25.92
N SER A 348 23.14 -33.88 -26.47
CA SER A 348 23.11 -34.32 -27.89
C SER A 348 21.92 -35.23 -28.25
N ASN A 349 21.27 -35.84 -27.24
CA ASN A 349 20.08 -36.69 -27.40
C ASN A 349 18.77 -35.90 -27.16
N SER A 350 18.84 -34.57 -27.17
CA SER A 350 17.71 -33.68 -26.89
C SER A 350 17.05 -33.90 -25.51
N ARG A 351 17.77 -34.36 -24.50
CA ARG A 351 17.27 -34.44 -23.13
C ARG A 351 17.68 -33.22 -22.33
N VAL A 352 16.79 -32.73 -21.49
CA VAL A 352 17.02 -31.57 -20.63
C VAL A 352 17.99 -31.93 -19.51
N LEU A 353 19.15 -31.28 -19.47
CA LEU A 353 20.14 -31.38 -18.39
C LEU A 353 19.81 -30.44 -17.22
N GLY A 354 19.29 -29.26 -17.51
CA GLY A 354 18.97 -28.21 -16.54
C GLY A 354 18.79 -26.88 -17.24
N GLN A 355 19.03 -25.82 -16.52
CA GLN A 355 19.00 -24.43 -17.03
C GLN A 355 20.25 -23.67 -16.60
N LEU A 356 20.69 -22.72 -17.43
CA LEU A 356 21.78 -21.78 -17.13
C LEU A 356 21.19 -20.39 -16.96
N MET A 357 21.46 -19.76 -15.82
CA MET A 357 20.88 -18.47 -15.47
C MET A 357 21.62 -17.32 -16.16
N LEU A 358 20.90 -16.32 -16.66
CA LEU A 358 21.48 -15.10 -17.21
C LEU A 358 22.34 -14.37 -16.16
N SER A 359 21.90 -14.33 -14.91
CA SER A 359 22.65 -13.72 -13.81
C SER A 359 24.04 -14.34 -13.61
N ASP A 360 24.15 -15.66 -13.75
CA ASP A 360 25.45 -16.33 -13.62
C ASP A 360 26.35 -16.04 -14.83
N MET A 361 25.78 -15.91 -16.01
CA MET A 361 26.52 -15.55 -17.23
C MET A 361 27.03 -14.09 -17.21
N VAL A 362 26.25 -13.15 -16.68
CA VAL A 362 26.64 -11.73 -16.58
C VAL A 362 27.86 -11.52 -15.67
N THR A 363 28.06 -12.39 -14.69
CA THR A 363 29.22 -12.31 -13.79
C THR A 363 30.51 -12.89 -14.38
N MET A 364 30.43 -13.52 -15.55
CA MET A 364 31.60 -14.12 -16.23
C MET A 364 32.36 -13.08 -17.06
N GLY A 365 33.70 -13.19 -17.10
CA GLY A 365 34.51 -12.38 -17.97
C GLY A 365 34.30 -12.67 -19.46
N HIS A 366 34.51 -11.69 -20.34
CA HIS A 366 34.27 -11.80 -21.78
C HIS A 366 34.98 -13.01 -22.43
N ASN A 367 36.23 -13.31 -22.03
CA ASN A 367 36.97 -14.46 -22.52
C ASN A 367 36.33 -15.78 -22.07
N GLN A 368 35.84 -15.87 -20.84
CA GLN A 368 35.17 -17.07 -20.31
C GLN A 368 33.88 -17.38 -21.06
N LEU A 369 33.08 -16.37 -21.42
CA LEU A 369 31.87 -16.52 -22.21
C LEU A 369 32.13 -17.15 -23.58
N ARG A 370 33.27 -16.87 -24.20
CA ARG A 370 33.63 -17.37 -25.53
C ARG A 370 34.32 -18.71 -25.53
N THR A 371 35.13 -19.03 -24.49
CA THR A 371 35.96 -20.23 -24.45
C THR A 371 35.32 -21.37 -23.71
N LEU A 372 34.49 -21.12 -22.69
CA LEU A 372 33.83 -22.15 -21.91
C LEU A 372 32.58 -22.68 -22.64
N SER A 373 32.43 -24.02 -22.63
CA SER A 373 31.20 -24.66 -23.05
C SER A 373 30.10 -24.52 -21.98
N VAL A 374 28.83 -24.55 -22.40
CA VAL A 374 27.69 -24.50 -21.50
C VAL A 374 27.74 -25.56 -20.41
N TYR A 375 28.28 -26.76 -20.74
CA TYR A 375 28.45 -27.86 -19.78
C TYR A 375 29.39 -27.49 -18.61
N GLN A 376 30.34 -26.60 -18.84
CA GLN A 376 31.26 -26.11 -17.80
C GLN A 376 30.68 -24.94 -16.96
N GLY A 377 29.52 -24.44 -17.36
CA GLY A 377 28.78 -23.45 -16.61
C GLY A 377 28.01 -24.03 -15.43
N LYS A 378 27.50 -23.17 -14.57
CA LYS A 378 26.69 -23.57 -13.41
C LYS A 378 25.27 -23.93 -13.85
N ILE A 379 25.07 -25.19 -14.26
CA ILE A 379 23.75 -25.72 -14.63
C ILE A 379 22.96 -26.03 -13.35
N VAL A 380 21.78 -25.41 -13.21
CA VAL A 380 20.82 -25.65 -12.11
C VAL A 380 19.63 -26.46 -12.60
N PRO A 381 18.91 -27.21 -11.74
CA PRO A 381 17.72 -27.95 -12.15
C PRO A 381 16.69 -27.05 -12.85
N ALA A 382 16.10 -27.54 -13.94
CA ALA A 382 15.00 -26.87 -14.63
C ALA A 382 13.66 -27.54 -14.29
N ILE A 383 12.60 -26.76 -14.20
CA ILE A 383 11.24 -27.29 -14.10
C ILE A 383 10.84 -27.87 -15.44
N LYS A 384 10.35 -29.11 -15.42
CA LYS A 384 9.94 -29.89 -16.61
C LYS A 384 8.45 -30.14 -16.53
N VAL A 385 7.76 -29.92 -17.63
CA VAL A 385 6.32 -30.18 -17.77
C VAL A 385 6.10 -31.11 -18.98
N MET A 386 5.17 -32.02 -18.84
CA MET A 386 4.82 -32.92 -19.96
C MET A 386 4.05 -32.17 -21.04
N CYS A 387 4.31 -32.53 -22.29
CA CYS A 387 3.62 -31.96 -23.44
C CYS A 387 2.08 -31.99 -23.32
N ASP A 388 1.55 -33.10 -22.81
CA ASP A 388 0.11 -33.35 -22.67
C ASP A 388 -0.50 -32.66 -21.42
N SER A 389 0.31 -32.01 -20.58
CA SER A 389 -0.19 -31.29 -19.37
C SER A 389 -1.10 -30.15 -19.78
N PRO A 390 -2.22 -29.92 -19.06
CA PRO A 390 -3.09 -28.79 -19.32
C PRO A 390 -2.36 -27.45 -19.02
N ALA A 391 -2.61 -26.45 -19.84
CA ALA A 391 -1.98 -25.15 -19.70
C ALA A 391 -2.30 -24.45 -18.36
N THR A 392 -3.39 -24.84 -17.69
CA THR A 392 -3.73 -24.40 -16.32
C THR A 392 -2.66 -24.74 -15.30
N ASP A 393 -1.96 -25.87 -15.47
CA ASP A 393 -0.87 -26.27 -14.57
C ASP A 393 0.34 -25.35 -14.71
N LEU A 394 0.58 -24.82 -15.92
CA LEU A 394 1.64 -23.83 -16.14
C LEU A 394 1.38 -22.55 -15.36
N ILE A 395 0.14 -22.04 -15.35
CA ILE A 395 -0.24 -20.85 -14.58
C ILE A 395 0.05 -21.07 -13.10
N LYS A 396 -0.29 -22.28 -12.59
CA LYS A 396 -0.03 -22.64 -11.20
C LYS A 396 1.48 -22.70 -10.89
N ILE A 397 2.27 -23.32 -11.77
CA ILE A 397 3.73 -23.42 -11.63
C ILE A 397 4.36 -22.02 -11.60
N PHE A 398 4.04 -21.14 -12.55
CA PHE A 398 4.60 -19.79 -12.59
C PHE A 398 4.20 -18.97 -11.36
N ARG A 399 2.98 -19.11 -10.87
CA ARG A 399 2.49 -18.40 -9.68
C ARG A 399 3.16 -18.88 -8.38
N GLU A 400 3.40 -20.20 -8.23
CA GLU A 400 3.89 -20.77 -6.97
C GLU A 400 5.42 -20.76 -6.89
N THR A 401 6.12 -20.93 -8.02
CA THR A 401 7.58 -21.12 -8.02
C THR A 401 8.36 -20.04 -8.76
N ASP A 402 7.69 -19.10 -9.46
CA ASP A 402 8.31 -18.05 -10.31
C ASP A 402 9.54 -18.54 -11.10
N PRO A 403 9.42 -19.63 -11.90
CA PRO A 403 10.56 -20.16 -12.61
C PRO A 403 11.01 -19.19 -13.71
N PRO A 404 12.31 -19.01 -13.96
CA PRO A 404 12.80 -18.17 -15.04
C PRO A 404 12.39 -18.69 -16.43
N ILE A 405 12.20 -19.99 -16.56
CA ILE A 405 11.80 -20.72 -17.77
C ILE A 405 11.33 -22.12 -17.42
N VAL A 406 10.37 -22.64 -18.16
CA VAL A 406 9.87 -24.02 -18.03
C VAL A 406 10.22 -24.81 -19.29
N ALA A 407 10.75 -26.02 -19.14
CA ALA A 407 11.03 -26.93 -20.23
C ALA A 407 9.85 -27.86 -20.49
N VAL A 408 9.41 -27.97 -21.73
CA VAL A 408 8.39 -28.94 -22.16
C VAL A 408 9.05 -30.17 -22.73
N ILE A 409 8.64 -31.34 -22.25
CA ILE A 409 9.19 -32.63 -22.65
C ILE A 409 8.08 -33.58 -23.14
N ASP A 410 8.43 -34.49 -24.02
CA ASP A 410 7.53 -35.59 -24.45
C ASP A 410 7.50 -36.73 -23.42
N LYS A 411 6.69 -37.75 -23.72
CA LYS A 411 6.59 -39.00 -22.91
C LYS A 411 7.89 -39.78 -22.83
N SER A 412 8.81 -39.61 -23.79
CA SER A 412 10.12 -40.23 -23.79
C SER A 412 11.18 -39.45 -23.02
N GLY A 413 10.83 -38.28 -22.48
CA GLY A 413 11.72 -37.33 -21.79
C GLY A 413 12.55 -36.47 -22.74
N LYS A 414 12.19 -36.43 -24.04
CA LYS A 414 12.86 -35.60 -25.03
C LYS A 414 12.30 -34.17 -25.00
N PHE A 415 13.18 -33.21 -25.11
CA PHE A 415 12.86 -31.79 -25.13
C PHE A 415 12.05 -31.39 -26.39
N ILE A 416 10.97 -30.70 -26.21
CA ILE A 416 10.09 -30.16 -27.25
C ILE A 416 10.25 -28.66 -27.41
N GLY A 417 10.20 -27.92 -26.29
CA GLY A 417 10.25 -26.47 -26.32
C GLY A 417 10.34 -25.87 -24.93
N THR A 418 10.25 -24.55 -24.88
CA THR A 418 10.27 -23.76 -23.63
C THR A 418 9.03 -22.90 -23.52
N ILE A 419 8.66 -22.58 -22.28
CA ILE A 419 7.59 -21.61 -21.96
C ILE A 419 8.14 -20.59 -20.99
N LEU A 420 7.94 -19.31 -21.32
CA LEU A 420 8.22 -18.15 -20.50
C LEU A 420 6.90 -17.56 -19.96
N GLU A 421 6.93 -16.93 -18.79
CA GLU A 421 5.75 -16.28 -18.20
C GLU A 421 5.04 -15.32 -19.16
N ARG A 422 5.80 -14.49 -19.87
CA ARG A 422 5.27 -13.52 -20.85
C ARG A 422 4.52 -14.21 -22.01
N GLU A 423 4.85 -15.43 -22.36
CA GLU A 423 4.19 -16.19 -23.44
C GLU A 423 2.81 -16.63 -23.00
N ILE A 424 2.66 -17.02 -21.74
CA ILE A 424 1.36 -17.26 -21.11
C ILE A 424 0.52 -15.99 -21.07
N LEU A 425 1.12 -14.85 -20.62
CA LEU A 425 0.44 -13.56 -20.59
C LEU A 425 -0.01 -13.11 -21.99
N LYS A 426 0.80 -13.36 -23.03
CA LYS A 426 0.43 -13.04 -24.41
C LYS A 426 -0.73 -13.91 -24.91
N HIS A 427 -0.78 -15.18 -24.56
CA HIS A 427 -1.94 -16.02 -24.84
C HIS A 427 -3.20 -15.53 -24.15
N ILE A 428 -3.10 -15.15 -22.86
CA ILE A 428 -4.22 -14.57 -22.12
C ILE A 428 -4.70 -13.27 -22.77
N SER A 429 -3.78 -12.38 -23.19
CA SER A 429 -4.12 -11.15 -23.88
C SER A 429 -4.86 -11.40 -25.20
N ASN A 430 -4.40 -12.36 -25.99
CA ASN A 430 -5.05 -12.72 -27.26
C ASN A 430 -6.48 -13.25 -27.06
N ILE A 431 -6.71 -14.05 -26.01
CA ILE A 431 -8.06 -14.51 -25.64
C ILE A 431 -8.98 -13.32 -25.29
N LEU A 432 -8.47 -12.37 -24.50
CA LEU A 432 -9.23 -11.20 -24.09
C LEU A 432 -9.53 -10.23 -25.26
N ASP A 433 -8.67 -10.20 -26.27
CA ASP A 433 -8.86 -9.35 -27.44
C ASP A 433 -9.79 -9.98 -28.48
N SER A 434 -9.86 -11.33 -28.57
CA SER A 434 -10.79 -12.04 -29.43
C SER A 434 -12.26 -11.91 -29.02
N ASP A 435 -12.52 -11.62 -27.74
CA ASP A 435 -13.88 -11.45 -27.18
C ASP A 435 -14.44 -10.02 -27.38
N LYS A 436 -13.64 -9.10 -27.99
CA LYS A 436 -14.07 -7.73 -28.31
C LYS A 436 -14.61 -7.57 -29.73
N GLN A 437 -14.62 -8.62 -30.53
CA GLN A 437 -15.22 -8.67 -31.86
C GLN A 437 -16.57 -9.42 -31.81
#